data_a067a856b739f88624585548c0d0633d
#
_entry.id   a067a856b739f88624585548c0d0633d
#
_cell.length_a   1.000
_cell.length_b   1.000
_cell.length_c   1.000
_cell.angle_alpha   90.00
_cell.angle_beta   90.00
_cell.angle_gamma   90.00
#
_symmetry.space_group_name_H-M   'P 1'
#
loop_
_entity.id
_entity.type
_entity.pdbx_description
1 polymer ?
#
loop_
_entity_poly.entity_id
_entity_poly.type
_entity_poly.pdbx_seq_one_letter_code
_entity_poly.pdbx_strand_id
1 'polypeptide(L)'
;MYHYFSGETNKKPRRRRNKKNKGGENGASEANKKRKLSEVQVNLLEQNFGNERKLESERKDRLAMELGLDPRQVAVWFQNRRARWKNKKLEEEYSSLKKNHEATLLEKCCLESEVYLFFFSYIFSLTNING
;
A
#
# COMPACT_ATOMS: atom_id res chain seq x y z
N MET A 1 -21.50 18.62 20.60
CA MET A 1 -20.30 18.38 21.41
C MET A 1 -19.41 17.42 20.65
N TYR A 2 -18.46 17.94 19.89
CA TYR A 2 -17.51 17.11 19.14
C TYR A 2 -16.28 16.90 20.00
N HIS A 3 -16.10 15.68 20.51
CA HIS A 3 -14.84 15.29 21.13
C HIS A 3 -13.80 15.10 20.04
N TYR A 4 -12.89 16.04 19.96
CA TYR A 4 -11.64 15.91 19.21
C TYR A 4 -10.77 14.86 19.91
N PHE A 5 -10.69 13.68 19.33
CA PHE A 5 -9.73 12.68 19.79
C PHE A 5 -8.36 13.04 19.20
N SER A 6 -7.62 13.88 19.92
CA SER A 6 -6.21 14.15 19.65
C SER A 6 -5.39 13.01 20.26
N GLY A 7 -5.18 11.99 19.49
CA GLY A 7 -4.30 10.87 19.81
C GLY A 7 -3.08 10.86 18.93
N GLU A 8 -2.26 11.90 19.00
CA GLU A 8 -0.91 11.87 18.44
C GLU A 8 -0.02 10.93 19.25
N THR A 9 0.06 9.68 18.83
CA THR A 9 1.21 8.87 19.18
C THR A 9 2.22 8.91 18.04
N ASN A 10 3.00 10.00 18.04
CA ASN A 10 4.16 10.18 17.19
C ASN A 10 5.27 9.22 17.63
N LYS A 11 5.12 7.94 17.34
CA LYS A 11 6.20 6.96 17.50
C LYS A 11 7.13 7.08 16.30
N LYS A 12 8.18 7.88 16.48
CA LYS A 12 9.31 7.94 15.55
C LYS A 12 9.79 6.52 15.20
N PRO A 13 10.01 6.22 13.91
CA PRO A 13 10.52 4.92 13.52
C PRO A 13 11.90 4.72 14.16
N ARG A 14 12.04 3.64 14.93
CA ARG A 14 13.32 3.25 15.51
C ARG A 14 14.30 3.00 14.37
N ARG A 15 15.24 3.92 14.17
CA ARG A 15 16.41 3.72 13.32
C ARG A 15 17.13 2.45 13.77
N ARG A 16 17.07 1.39 12.99
CA ARG A 16 17.95 0.23 13.17
C ARG A 16 19.38 0.72 13.06
N ARG A 17 20.06 0.76 14.18
CA ARG A 17 21.51 0.97 14.23
C ARG A 17 22.16 -0.17 13.43
N ASN A 18 22.71 0.17 12.29
CA ASN A 18 23.63 -0.70 11.55
C ASN A 18 24.87 -0.90 12.42
N LYS A 19 24.98 -2.06 13.06
CA LYS A 19 26.17 -2.48 13.77
C LYS A 19 27.23 -2.76 12.71
N LYS A 20 28.13 -1.81 12.48
CA LYS A 20 29.35 -2.00 11.70
C LYS A 20 30.18 -3.07 12.40
N ASN A 21 30.15 -4.30 11.87
CA ASN A 21 31.18 -5.26 12.16
C ASN A 21 32.43 -4.91 11.36
N LYS A 22 33.41 -4.41 12.07
CA LYS A 22 34.77 -4.22 11.61
C LYS A 22 35.56 -5.48 11.95
N GLY A 23 36.17 -6.11 10.96
CA GLY A 23 37.29 -7.03 11.18
C GLY A 23 37.04 -8.46 10.69
N GLY A 24 37.82 -8.86 9.69
CA GLY A 24 37.99 -10.23 9.23
C GLY A 24 38.18 -10.32 7.73
N GLU A 25 39.44 -10.18 7.32
CA GLU A 25 39.90 -10.41 5.96
C GLU A 25 39.72 -11.87 5.54
N ASN A 26 39.53 -12.02 4.24
CA ASN A 26 39.83 -13.15 3.36
C ASN A 26 38.71 -14.14 2.99
N GLY A 27 38.33 -14.04 1.73
CA GLY A 27 38.16 -15.25 0.93
C GLY A 27 36.76 -15.85 0.82
N ALA A 28 35.69 -15.08 0.78
CA ALA A 28 34.38 -15.62 0.36
C ALA A 28 33.42 -14.54 -0.21
N SER A 29 33.92 -13.53 -0.89
CA SER A 29 33.07 -12.42 -1.32
C SER A 29 32.56 -12.46 -2.76
N GLU A 30 32.77 -13.55 -3.49
CA GLU A 30 32.22 -13.67 -4.86
C GLU A 30 30.89 -14.46 -4.97
N ALA A 31 30.50 -15.20 -3.96
CA ALA A 31 29.29 -16.03 -4.02
C ALA A 31 27.99 -15.28 -3.75
N ASN A 32 28.02 -14.02 -3.33
CA ASN A 32 26.83 -13.27 -2.92
C ASN A 32 26.55 -12.03 -3.78
N LYS A 33 27.10 -11.95 -4.96
CA LYS A 33 26.60 -11.06 -5.99
C LYS A 33 25.20 -11.53 -6.32
N LYS A 34 24.18 -10.82 -5.84
CA LYS A 34 22.77 -11.06 -6.16
C LYS A 34 22.65 -11.31 -7.66
N ARG A 35 22.61 -12.57 -8.06
CA ARG A 35 22.42 -12.94 -9.45
C ARG A 35 21.06 -12.40 -9.86
N LYS A 36 21.07 -11.42 -10.75
CA LYS A 36 19.83 -10.94 -11.35
C LYS A 36 19.20 -12.12 -12.09
N LEU A 37 17.90 -12.31 -11.86
CA LEU A 37 17.12 -13.27 -12.62
C LEU A 37 17.09 -12.83 -14.08
N SER A 38 17.13 -13.81 -15.01
CA SER A 38 16.97 -13.53 -16.42
C SER A 38 15.53 -13.09 -16.73
N GLU A 39 15.32 -12.39 -17.84
CA GLU A 39 13.97 -11.99 -18.26
C GLU A 39 13.04 -13.18 -18.42
N VAL A 40 13.52 -14.29 -18.97
CA VAL A 40 12.74 -15.52 -19.14
C VAL A 40 12.30 -16.07 -17.78
N GLN A 41 13.19 -16.11 -16.81
CA GLN A 41 12.87 -16.54 -15.43
C GLN A 41 11.82 -15.65 -14.79
N VAL A 42 11.96 -14.34 -14.94
CA VAL A 42 10.98 -13.37 -14.40
C VAL A 42 9.63 -13.54 -15.05
N ASN A 43 9.56 -13.68 -16.36
CA ASN A 43 8.30 -13.87 -17.09
C ASN A 43 7.56 -15.13 -16.67
N LEU A 44 8.26 -16.25 -16.51
CA LEU A 44 7.68 -17.50 -16.03
C LEU A 44 7.18 -17.39 -14.59
N LEU A 45 7.94 -16.72 -13.72
CA LEU A 45 7.50 -16.45 -12.35
C LEU A 45 6.28 -15.54 -12.30
N GLU A 46 6.21 -14.49 -13.13
CA GLU A 46 5.05 -13.60 -13.22
C GLU A 46 3.80 -14.33 -13.76
N GLN A 47 3.93 -15.17 -14.76
CA GLN A 47 2.83 -16.00 -15.25
C GLN A 47 2.29 -16.93 -14.17
N ASN A 48 3.18 -17.60 -13.45
CA ASN A 48 2.79 -18.49 -12.35
C ASN A 48 2.15 -17.73 -11.20
N PHE A 49 2.60 -16.52 -10.90
CA PHE A 49 2.00 -15.65 -9.91
C PHE A 49 0.61 -15.15 -10.32
N GLY A 50 0.41 -14.86 -11.62
CA GLY A 50 -0.88 -14.47 -12.17
C GLY A 50 -1.93 -15.57 -12.03
N ASN A 51 -1.54 -16.81 -12.26
CA ASN A 51 -2.43 -17.97 -12.14
C ASN A 51 -2.81 -18.27 -10.69
N GLU A 52 -1.84 -18.31 -9.83
CA GLU A 52 -2.05 -18.57 -8.41
C GLU A 52 -1.01 -17.86 -7.54
N ARG A 53 -1.49 -16.98 -6.67
CA ARG A 53 -0.63 -16.19 -5.77
C ARG A 53 -0.07 -16.98 -4.60
N LYS A 54 -0.73 -18.09 -4.24
CA LYS A 54 -0.28 -18.99 -3.19
C LYS A 54 0.76 -19.95 -3.76
N LEU A 55 1.88 -20.06 -3.10
CA LEU A 55 2.96 -20.96 -3.47
C LEU A 55 2.95 -22.18 -2.56
N GLU A 56 2.53 -23.32 -3.09
CA GLU A 56 2.60 -24.60 -2.41
C GLU A 56 4.00 -25.20 -2.54
N SER A 57 4.37 -26.08 -1.61
CA SER A 57 5.72 -26.65 -1.55
C SER A 57 6.09 -27.41 -2.84
N GLU A 58 5.19 -28.25 -3.32
CA GLU A 58 5.42 -29.03 -4.56
C GLU A 58 5.57 -28.14 -5.79
N ARG A 59 4.76 -27.10 -5.87
CA ARG A 59 4.83 -26.11 -6.97
C ARG A 59 6.11 -25.30 -6.91
N LYS A 60 6.56 -24.93 -5.71
CA LYS A 60 7.83 -24.24 -5.49
C LYS A 60 9.01 -25.07 -6.00
N ASP A 61 9.06 -26.33 -5.65
CA ASP A 61 10.14 -27.24 -6.05
C ASP A 61 10.13 -27.49 -7.55
N ARG A 62 8.96 -27.65 -8.14
CA ARG A 62 8.77 -27.81 -9.59
C ARG A 62 9.26 -26.57 -10.35
N LEU A 63 8.85 -25.38 -9.94
CA LEU A 63 9.30 -24.13 -10.53
C LEU A 63 10.80 -23.90 -10.39
N ALA A 64 11.36 -24.26 -9.27
CA ALA A 64 12.80 -24.17 -9.03
C ALA A 64 13.59 -25.06 -10.00
N MET A 65 13.14 -26.27 -10.22
CA MET A 65 13.75 -27.20 -11.19
C MET A 65 13.60 -26.69 -12.64
N GLU A 66 12.42 -26.19 -13.00
CA GLU A 66 12.14 -25.68 -14.34
C GLU A 66 12.97 -24.44 -14.66
N LEU A 67 13.16 -23.55 -13.68
CA LEU A 67 13.87 -22.29 -13.85
C LEU A 67 15.38 -22.40 -13.57
N GLY A 68 15.85 -23.53 -13.07
CA GLY A 68 17.24 -23.67 -12.64
C GLY A 68 17.61 -22.79 -11.44
N LEU A 69 16.65 -22.50 -10.57
CA LEU A 69 16.80 -21.72 -9.37
C LEU A 69 16.75 -22.56 -8.10
N ASP A 70 17.30 -22.03 -7.01
CA ASP A 70 17.10 -22.61 -5.69
C ASP A 70 15.62 -22.41 -5.25
N PRO A 71 14.96 -23.42 -4.66
CA PRO A 71 13.60 -23.28 -4.11
C PRO A 71 13.42 -22.09 -3.17
N ARG A 72 14.45 -21.73 -2.42
CA ARG A 72 14.45 -20.53 -1.57
C ARG A 72 14.34 -19.25 -2.35
N GLN A 73 15.00 -19.16 -3.50
CA GLN A 73 14.92 -17.98 -4.38
C GLN A 73 13.52 -17.81 -4.94
N VAL A 74 12.86 -18.89 -5.35
CA VAL A 74 11.47 -18.90 -5.79
C VAL A 74 10.54 -18.45 -4.67
N ALA A 75 10.70 -18.98 -3.47
CA ALA A 75 9.91 -18.61 -2.31
C ALA A 75 10.06 -17.12 -1.95
N VAL A 76 11.28 -16.61 -1.92
CA VAL A 76 11.56 -15.19 -1.65
C VAL A 76 10.97 -14.29 -2.74
N TRP A 77 11.09 -14.69 -4.01
CA TRP A 77 10.51 -13.94 -5.11
C TRP A 77 8.98 -13.82 -4.97
N PHE A 78 8.28 -14.93 -4.72
CA PHE A 78 6.84 -14.93 -4.50
C PHE A 78 6.42 -14.09 -3.28
N GLN A 79 7.16 -14.17 -2.19
CA GLN A 79 6.91 -13.37 -1.00
C GLN A 79 7.02 -11.87 -1.28
N ASN A 80 8.09 -11.46 -1.97
CA ASN A 80 8.30 -10.07 -2.36
C ASN A 80 7.24 -9.60 -3.37
N ARG A 81 6.88 -10.46 -4.32
CA ARG A 81 5.86 -10.15 -5.33
C ARG A 81 4.47 -9.97 -4.71
N ARG A 82 4.12 -10.82 -3.74
CA ARG A 82 2.88 -10.68 -2.96
C ARG A 82 2.85 -9.39 -2.15
N ALA A 83 3.96 -9.03 -1.53
CA ALA A 83 4.06 -7.78 -0.77
C ALA A 83 3.83 -6.57 -1.69
N ARG A 84 4.48 -6.53 -2.84
CA ARG A 84 4.27 -5.46 -3.86
C ARG A 84 2.82 -5.41 -4.35
N TRP A 85 2.22 -6.55 -4.60
CA TRP A 85 0.83 -6.62 -5.03
C TRP A 85 -0.13 -6.09 -3.95
N LYS A 86 0.07 -6.47 -2.69
CA LYS A 86 -0.72 -5.97 -1.56
C LYS A 86 -0.56 -4.47 -1.38
N ASN A 87 0.66 -3.95 -1.48
CA ASN A 87 0.92 -2.52 -1.36
C ASN A 87 0.22 -1.74 -2.48
N LYS A 88 0.34 -2.21 -3.72
CA LYS A 88 -0.33 -1.57 -4.85
C LYS A 88 -1.85 -1.58 -4.69
N LYS A 89 -2.43 -2.70 -4.26
CA LYS A 89 -3.86 -2.81 -4.00
C LYS A 89 -4.30 -1.85 -2.91
N LEU A 90 -3.53 -1.73 -1.83
CA LEU A 90 -3.81 -0.79 -0.75
C LEU A 90 -3.72 0.67 -1.21
N GLU A 91 -2.75 1.01 -2.06
CA GLU A 91 -2.65 2.34 -2.66
C GLU A 91 -3.88 2.68 -3.53
N GLU A 92 -4.34 1.73 -4.32
CA GLU A 92 -5.53 1.88 -5.16
C GLU A 92 -6.79 2.08 -4.30
N GLU A 93 -6.96 1.28 -3.26
CA GLU A 93 -8.06 1.40 -2.29
C GLU A 93 -8.01 2.75 -1.55
N TYR A 94 -6.84 3.16 -1.10
CA TYR A 94 -6.64 4.47 -0.45
C TYR A 94 -6.98 5.64 -1.38
N SER A 95 -6.50 5.59 -2.61
CA SER A 95 -6.79 6.61 -3.61
C SER A 95 -8.28 6.72 -3.92
N SER A 96 -8.96 5.59 -4.04
CA SER A 96 -10.42 5.54 -4.24
C SER A 96 -11.17 6.11 -3.04
N LEU A 97 -10.81 5.70 -1.84
CA LEU A 97 -11.40 6.19 -0.61
C LEU A 97 -11.22 7.71 -0.44
N LYS A 98 -10.02 8.20 -0.76
CA LYS A 98 -9.72 9.64 -0.72
C LYS A 98 -10.59 10.44 -1.67
N LYS A 99 -10.77 9.97 -2.91
CA LYS A 99 -11.66 10.61 -3.90
C LYS A 99 -13.11 10.64 -3.43
N ASN A 100 -13.60 9.53 -2.88
CA ASN A 100 -14.94 9.45 -2.34
C ASN A 100 -15.14 10.40 -1.16
N HIS A 101 -14.17 10.48 -0.28
CA HIS A 101 -14.18 11.41 0.85
C HIS A 101 -14.22 12.87 0.39
N GLU A 102 -13.38 13.24 -0.57
CA GLU A 102 -13.38 14.60 -1.15
C GLU A 102 -14.73 14.94 -1.80
N ALA A 103 -15.33 14.00 -2.55
CA ALA A 103 -16.65 14.18 -3.14
C ALA A 103 -17.74 14.38 -2.08
N THR A 104 -17.72 13.57 -1.02
CA THR A 104 -18.67 13.68 0.10
C THR A 104 -18.52 15.01 0.85
N LEU A 105 -17.30 15.50 1.03
CA LEU A 105 -17.05 16.80 1.63
C LEU A 105 -17.61 17.96 0.78
N LEU A 106 -17.47 17.88 -0.54
CA LEU A 106 -18.05 18.86 -1.45
C LEU A 106 -19.57 18.85 -1.40
N GLU A 107 -20.18 17.67 -1.42
CA GLU A 107 -21.63 17.51 -1.32
C GLU A 107 -22.14 18.06 0.02
N LYS A 108 -21.47 17.74 1.12
CA LYS A 108 -21.78 18.31 2.43
C LYS A 108 -21.72 19.83 2.42
N CYS A 109 -20.68 20.41 1.84
CA CYS A 109 -20.52 21.86 1.72
C CYS A 109 -21.63 22.50 0.91
N CYS A 110 -22.05 21.90 -0.21
CA CYS A 110 -23.18 22.36 -1.02
C CYS A 110 -24.49 22.33 -0.23
N LEU A 111 -24.79 21.23 0.46
CA LEU A 111 -25.99 21.09 1.28
C LEU A 111 -26.02 22.09 2.44
N GLU A 112 -24.92 22.32 3.09
CA GLU A 112 -24.80 23.36 4.14
C GLU A 112 -25.09 24.75 3.58
N SER A 113 -24.60 25.07 2.39
CA SER A 113 -24.86 26.34 1.71
C SER A 113 -26.34 26.50 1.35
N GLU A 114 -27.00 25.44 0.85
CA GLU A 114 -28.43 25.45 0.55
C GLU A 114 -29.27 25.70 1.80
N VAL A 115 -28.94 25.03 2.91
CA VAL A 115 -29.60 25.23 4.20
C VAL A 115 -29.44 26.67 4.67
N TYR A 116 -28.26 27.23 4.55
CA TYR A 116 -27.98 28.64 4.91
C TYR A 116 -28.80 29.62 4.08
N LEU A 117 -28.86 29.44 2.77
CA LEU A 117 -29.66 30.27 1.87
C LEU A 117 -31.15 30.16 2.17
N PHE A 118 -31.64 28.97 2.41
CA PHE A 118 -33.04 28.73 2.78
C PHE A 118 -33.40 29.42 4.10
N PHE A 119 -32.58 29.27 5.13
CA PHE A 119 -32.78 29.90 6.42
C PHE A 119 -32.72 31.42 6.33
N PHE A 120 -31.79 31.98 5.58
CA PHE A 120 -31.67 33.40 5.36
C PHE A 120 -32.90 33.96 4.62
N SER A 121 -33.39 33.27 3.60
CA SER A 121 -34.59 33.63 2.86
C SER A 121 -35.84 33.63 3.75
N TYR A 122 -35.94 32.62 4.63
CA TYR A 122 -37.03 32.53 5.60
C TYR A 122 -37.05 33.72 6.58
N ILE A 123 -35.92 34.04 7.17
CA ILE A 123 -35.77 35.18 8.09
C ILE A 123 -36.07 36.49 7.39
N PHE A 124 -35.60 36.70 6.17
CA PHE A 124 -35.91 37.89 5.37
C PHE A 124 -37.39 38.03 5.09
N SER A 125 -38.07 36.94 4.78
CA SER A 125 -39.51 36.92 4.58
C SER A 125 -40.29 37.30 5.86
N LEU A 126 -39.85 36.80 7.02
CA LEU A 126 -40.46 37.14 8.32
C LEU A 126 -40.28 38.63 8.67
N THR A 127 -39.13 39.20 8.40
CA THR A 127 -38.86 40.64 8.66
C THR A 127 -39.67 41.55 7.77
N ASN A 128 -39.94 41.16 6.53
CA ASN A 128 -40.79 41.95 5.61
C ASN A 128 -42.29 41.87 5.93
N ILE A 129 -42.76 40.84 6.63
CA ILE A 129 -44.16 40.73 7.03
C ILE A 129 -44.51 41.68 8.20
N ASN A 130 -43.51 42.00 9.03
CA ASN A 130 -43.67 42.86 10.22
C ASN A 130 -43.31 44.33 9.99
N GLY A 131 -43.07 44.70 8.74
CA GLY A 131 -42.74 46.07 8.37
C GLY A 131 -43.91 46.89 7.86
#